data_e12fa6faa916230d8fa93d720803ae9c
#
_entry.id   e12fa6faa916230d8fa93d720803ae9c
#
_cell.length_a   1.000
_cell.length_b   1.000
_cell.length_c   1.000
_cell.angle_alpha   90.00
_cell.angle_beta   90.00
_cell.angle_gamma   90.00
#
_symmetry.space_group_name_H-M   'P 1'
#
loop_
_entity.id
_entity.type
_entity.pdbx_description
1 polymer ?
#
loop_
_entity_poly.entity_id
_entity_poly.type
_entity_poly.pdbx_seq_one_letter_code
_entity_poly.pdbx_strand_id
1 'polypeptide(L)'
;MSVNKCIFIGNMGREAEVRTTEAGIKVAQFSIACTERAYTNKAGQTIPERTEWIPVVAWRGLAETIEKYTHKGSKLYIEGRFTTRKYETNDGQKRTVSEIVAESIE
;
A
#
# COMPACT_ATOMS: atom_id res chain seq x y z
N MET A 1 -0.52 -23.62 -12.10
CA MET A 1 -0.95 -22.23 -12.34
C MET A 1 -1.40 -21.57 -11.04
N SER A 2 -1.07 -20.31 -10.85
CA SER A 2 -1.45 -19.56 -9.65
C SER A 2 -2.03 -18.22 -10.03
N VAL A 3 -2.81 -17.66 -9.12
CA VAL A 3 -3.28 -16.28 -9.22
C VAL A 3 -2.86 -15.55 -7.95
N ASN A 4 -2.27 -14.37 -8.13
CA ASN A 4 -1.91 -13.50 -7.02
C ASN A 4 -2.31 -12.08 -7.43
N LYS A 5 -3.53 -11.69 -7.09
CA LYS A 5 -4.07 -10.40 -7.46
C LYS A 5 -4.84 -9.80 -6.31
N CYS A 6 -4.50 -8.56 -5.98
CA CYS A 6 -5.17 -7.80 -4.94
C CYS A 6 -5.70 -6.50 -5.53
N ILE A 7 -6.85 -6.07 -5.05
CA ILE A 7 -7.49 -4.83 -5.50
C ILE A 7 -7.90 -4.05 -4.26
N PHE A 8 -7.50 -2.78 -4.19
CA PHE A 8 -7.82 -1.90 -3.07
C PHE A 8 -8.25 -0.54 -3.56
N ILE A 9 -9.16 0.07 -2.82
CA ILE A 9 -9.45 1.50 -2.92
C ILE A 9 -9.27 2.07 -1.52
N GLY A 10 -8.45 3.10 -1.41
CA GLY A 10 -8.19 3.71 -0.12
C GLY A 10 -7.52 5.06 -0.26
N ASN A 11 -7.35 5.72 0.87
CA ASN A 11 -6.75 7.05 0.92
C ASN A 11 -5.34 7.00 1.49
N MET A 12 -4.43 7.76 0.89
CA MET A 12 -3.06 7.87 1.38
C MET A 12 -3.05 8.56 2.75
N GLY A 13 -2.36 7.97 3.71
CA GLY A 13 -2.27 8.51 5.06
C GLY A 13 -1.23 9.60 5.20
N ARG A 14 -0.27 9.66 4.29
CA ARG A 14 0.80 10.66 4.25
C ARG A 14 1.40 10.68 2.86
N GLU A 15 2.31 11.61 2.63
CA GLU A 15 3.05 11.68 1.37
C GLU A 15 3.85 10.39 1.14
N ALA A 16 3.96 9.98 -0.12
CA ALA A 16 4.75 8.82 -0.48
C ALA A 16 6.24 9.13 -0.32
N GLU A 17 7.00 8.11 0.09
CA GLU A 17 8.45 8.20 0.10
C GLU A 17 8.95 7.74 -1.26
N VAL A 18 9.58 8.64 -2.00
CA VAL A 18 10.10 8.36 -3.33
C VAL A 18 11.60 8.45 -3.31
N ARG A 19 12.25 7.43 -3.85
CA ARG A 19 13.71 7.39 -3.94
C ARG A 19 14.13 6.79 -5.27
N THR A 20 15.39 6.98 -5.61
CA THR A 20 15.99 6.39 -6.80
C THR A 20 17.05 5.39 -6.36
N THR A 21 17.00 4.18 -6.88
CA THR A 21 17.99 3.15 -6.57
C THR A 21 19.32 3.45 -7.25
N GLU A 22 20.37 2.71 -6.89
CA GLU A 22 21.69 2.86 -7.50
C GLU A 22 21.64 2.63 -9.01
N ALA A 23 20.75 1.78 -9.47
CA ALA A 23 20.55 1.51 -10.90
C ALA A 23 19.76 2.60 -11.63
N GLY A 24 19.37 3.68 -10.94
CA GLY A 24 18.60 4.76 -11.53
C GLY A 24 17.10 4.49 -11.63
N ILE A 25 16.61 3.50 -10.92
CA ILE A 25 15.19 3.11 -10.94
C ILE A 25 14.44 3.81 -9.82
N LYS A 26 13.37 4.50 -10.16
CA LYS A 26 12.53 5.20 -9.18
C LYS A 26 11.58 4.21 -8.50
N VAL A 27 11.46 4.33 -7.18
CA VAL A 27 10.55 3.51 -6.37
C VAL A 27 9.81 4.41 -5.38
N ALA A 28 8.51 4.19 -5.25
CA ALA A 28 7.67 4.89 -4.30
C ALA A 28 7.10 3.90 -3.29
N GLN A 29 7.15 4.26 -2.02
CA GLN A 29 6.56 3.48 -0.93
C GLN A 29 5.53 4.34 -0.22
N PHE A 30 4.34 3.79 -0.03
CA PHE A 30 3.26 4.49 0.65
C PHE A 30 2.28 3.48 1.23
N SER A 31 1.34 3.98 2.04
CA SER A 31 0.27 3.16 2.58
C SER A 31 -1.07 3.80 2.28
N ILE A 32 -2.07 2.98 2.01
CA ILE A 32 -3.44 3.45 1.85
C ILE A 32 -4.31 2.88 2.96
N ALA A 33 -5.26 3.69 3.41
CA ALA A 33 -6.21 3.31 4.43
C ALA A 33 -7.49 2.80 3.77
N CYS A 34 -7.81 1.54 4.04
CA CYS A 34 -9.08 0.94 3.61
C CYS A 34 -9.95 0.84 4.85
N THR A 35 -11.02 1.63 4.88
CA THR A 35 -11.86 1.77 6.07
C THR A 35 -13.22 1.11 5.87
N GLU A 36 -13.60 0.27 6.81
CA GLU A 36 -14.94 -0.30 6.88
C GLU A 36 -15.76 0.55 7.84
N ARG A 37 -16.95 0.94 7.40
CA ARG A 37 -17.85 1.77 8.20
C ARG A 37 -18.37 1.01 9.42
N ALA A 38 -18.59 1.75 10.50
CA ALA A 38 -19.33 1.22 11.64
C ALA A 38 -20.73 0.82 11.20
N TYR A 39 -21.26 -0.23 11.80
CA TYR A 39 -22.62 -0.70 11.48
C TYR A 39 -23.22 -1.39 12.70
N THR A 40 -24.54 -1.60 12.65
CA THR A 40 -25.27 -2.32 13.68
C THR A 40 -25.64 -3.70 13.13
N ASN A 41 -25.24 -4.74 13.83
CA ASN A 41 -25.52 -6.11 13.39
C ASN A 41 -26.96 -6.51 13.78
N LYS A 42 -27.37 -7.73 13.39
CA LYS A 42 -28.71 -8.25 13.64
C LYS A 42 -29.03 -8.40 15.12
N ALA A 43 -28.02 -8.56 15.97
CA ALA A 43 -28.19 -8.68 17.42
C ALA A 43 -28.28 -7.32 18.12
N GLY A 44 -28.28 -6.21 17.36
CA GLY A 44 -28.36 -4.88 17.92
C GLY A 44 -27.03 -4.33 18.43
N GLN A 45 -25.94 -5.03 18.15
CA GLN A 45 -24.61 -4.59 18.58
C GLN A 45 -24.03 -3.61 17.57
N THR A 46 -23.39 -2.55 18.06
CA THR A 46 -22.67 -1.60 17.21
C THR A 46 -21.26 -2.13 16.98
N ILE A 47 -20.95 -2.38 15.71
CA ILE A 47 -19.59 -2.78 15.31
C ILE A 47 -18.86 -1.53 14.90
N PRO A 48 -17.73 -1.20 15.55
CA PRO A 48 -17.03 0.05 15.30
C PRO A 48 -16.36 0.07 13.92
N GLU A 49 -16.06 1.27 13.47
CA GLU A 49 -15.27 1.50 12.25
C GLU A 49 -13.91 0.83 12.40
N ARG A 50 -13.44 0.25 11.30
CA ARG A 50 -12.16 -0.43 11.28
C ARG A 50 -11.36 0.00 10.05
N THR A 51 -10.08 0.28 10.23
CA THR A 51 -9.17 0.69 9.16
C THR A 51 -8.04 -0.30 9.03
N GLU A 52 -7.81 -0.76 7.81
CA GLU A 52 -6.62 -1.53 7.48
C GLU A 52 -5.67 -0.63 6.68
N TRP A 53 -4.41 -0.65 7.07
CA TRP A 53 -3.36 0.08 6.38
C TRP A 53 -2.62 -0.86 5.45
N ILE A 54 -2.71 -0.59 4.16
CA ILE A 54 -2.13 -1.46 3.13
C ILE A 54 -0.83 -0.84 2.63
N PRO A 55 0.32 -1.48 2.87
CA PRO A 55 1.60 -0.97 2.35
C PRO A 55 1.72 -1.30 0.87
N VAL A 56 2.09 -0.30 0.08
CA VAL A 56 2.17 -0.40 -1.37
C VAL A 56 3.53 0.08 -1.85
N VAL A 57 4.07 -0.64 -2.83
CA VAL A 57 5.31 -0.28 -3.51
C VAL A 57 5.01 -0.10 -4.99
N ALA A 58 5.46 1.01 -5.56
CA ALA A 58 5.32 1.28 -6.98
C ALA A 58 6.70 1.52 -7.60
N TRP A 59 6.93 0.95 -8.76
CA TRP A 59 8.22 1.01 -9.45
C TRP A 59 8.11 1.77 -10.76
N ARG A 60 9.19 2.46 -11.14
CA ARG A 60 9.36 3.09 -12.46
C ARG A 60 8.27 4.11 -12.77
N GLY A 61 7.53 3.92 -13.85
CA GLY A 61 6.48 4.86 -14.28
C GLY A 61 5.38 5.06 -13.27
N LEU A 62 4.99 4.02 -12.54
CA LEU A 62 3.99 4.14 -11.48
C LEU A 62 4.52 4.97 -10.31
N ALA A 63 5.82 4.83 -9.98
CA ALA A 63 6.45 5.65 -8.94
C ALA A 63 6.45 7.12 -9.34
N GLU A 64 6.70 7.42 -10.61
CA GLU A 64 6.66 8.79 -11.12
C GLU A 64 5.25 9.37 -11.04
N THR A 65 4.25 8.57 -11.35
CA THR A 65 2.85 8.98 -11.26
C THR A 65 2.49 9.33 -9.82
N ILE A 66 2.90 8.50 -8.87
CA ILE A 66 2.67 8.75 -7.44
C ILE A 66 3.36 10.04 -7.01
N GLU A 67 4.59 10.25 -7.42
CA GLU A 67 5.35 11.44 -7.06
C GLU A 67 4.69 12.72 -7.58
N LYS A 68 4.21 12.69 -8.83
CA LYS A 68 3.68 13.89 -9.50
C LYS A 68 2.24 14.23 -9.14
N TYR A 69 1.40 13.23 -8.94
CA TYR A 69 -0.04 13.44 -8.92
C TYR A 69 -0.73 13.10 -7.61
N THR A 70 0.00 12.63 -6.61
CA THR A 70 -0.60 12.28 -5.33
C THR A 70 -0.04 13.10 -4.17
N HIS A 71 -0.83 13.15 -3.11
CA HIS A 71 -0.47 13.81 -1.87
C HIS A 71 -1.22 13.12 -0.72
N LYS A 72 -0.89 13.50 0.50
CA LYS A 72 -1.63 13.01 1.67
C LYS A 72 -3.13 13.22 1.45
N GLY A 73 -3.90 12.16 1.68
CA GLY A 73 -5.35 12.19 1.51
C GLY A 73 -5.86 11.77 0.14
N SER A 74 -4.98 11.63 -0.85
CA SER A 74 -5.40 11.19 -2.19
C SER A 74 -6.08 9.84 -2.13
N LYS A 75 -7.21 9.72 -2.84
CA LYS A 75 -7.92 8.44 -2.97
C LYS A 75 -7.41 7.72 -4.20
N LEU A 76 -7.00 6.47 -4.03
CA LEU A 76 -6.39 5.68 -5.09
C LEU A 76 -7.07 4.33 -5.24
N TYR A 77 -7.15 3.87 -6.47
CA TYR A 77 -7.49 2.51 -6.83
C TYR A 77 -6.18 1.80 -7.20
N ILE A 78 -5.88 0.71 -6.52
CA ILE A 78 -4.64 -0.04 -6.70
C ILE A 78 -4.95 -1.47 -7.09
N GLU A 79 -4.35 -1.94 -8.18
CA GLU A 79 -4.29 -3.36 -8.49
C GLU A 79 -2.84 -3.79 -8.38
N GLY A 80 -2.59 -4.90 -7.73
CA GLY A 80 -1.24 -5.39 -7.58
C GLY A 80 -1.21 -6.82 -7.10
N ARG A 81 -0.01 -7.26 -6.72
CA ARG A 81 0.18 -8.60 -6.20
C ARG A 81 0.77 -8.53 -4.80
N PHE A 82 0.41 -9.49 -3.98
CA PHE A 82 0.94 -9.62 -2.63
C PHE A 82 2.35 -10.19 -2.70
N THR A 83 3.28 -9.53 -2.03
CA THR A 83 4.67 -9.97 -1.98
C THR A 83 5.21 -9.88 -0.56
N THR A 84 6.20 -10.70 -0.28
CA THR A 84 6.96 -10.62 0.95
C THR A 84 8.43 -10.47 0.60
N ARG A 85 9.15 -9.72 1.40
CA ARG A 85 10.60 -9.62 1.27
C ARG A 85 11.22 -9.64 2.65
N LYS A 86 12.43 -10.13 2.71
CA LYS A 86 13.20 -10.18 3.95
C LYS A 86 14.25 -9.09 3.93
N TYR A 87 14.46 -8.46 5.07
CA TYR A 87 15.50 -7.48 5.22
C TYR A 87 16.16 -7.65 6.60
N GLU A 88 17.35 -7.08 6.73
CA GLU A 88 18.10 -7.13 7.96
C GLU A 88 18.15 -5.74 8.58
N THR A 89 17.86 -5.67 9.89
CA THR A 89 17.91 -4.40 10.61
C THR A 89 19.35 -4.08 10.99
N ASN A 90 19.59 -2.86 11.46
CA ASN A 90 20.94 -2.41 11.85
C ASN A 90 21.53 -3.24 13.01
N ASP A 91 20.70 -3.87 13.80
CA ASP A 91 21.13 -4.71 14.92
C ASP A 91 21.26 -6.19 14.54
N GLY A 92 21.21 -6.51 13.25
CA GLY A 92 21.40 -7.85 12.73
C GLY A 92 20.17 -8.75 12.76
N GLN A 93 19.02 -8.23 13.14
CA GLN A 93 17.77 -9.01 13.13
C GLN A 93 17.18 -9.09 11.74
N LYS A 94 16.71 -10.29 11.40
CA LYS A 94 16.02 -10.50 10.12
C LYS A 94 14.53 -10.24 10.29
N ARG A 95 13.96 -9.46 9.38
CA ARG A 95 12.55 -9.10 9.38
C ARG A 95 11.90 -9.45 8.06
N THR A 96 10.61 -9.71 8.10
CA THR A 96 9.81 -9.96 6.91
C THR A 96 8.80 -8.84 6.77
N VAL A 97 8.73 -8.30 5.56
CA VAL A 97 7.75 -7.25 5.22
C VAL A 97 6.80 -7.82 4.17
N SER A 98 5.50 -7.61 4.40
CA SER A 98 4.46 -7.96 3.43
C SER A 98 3.93 -6.67 2.82
N GLU A 99 3.86 -6.64 1.50
CA GLU A 99 3.44 -5.42 0.80
C GLU A 99 2.79 -5.78 -0.53
N ILE A 100 2.15 -4.81 -1.14
CA ILE A 100 1.53 -4.95 -2.45
C ILE A 100 2.42 -4.24 -3.46
N VAL A 101 2.87 -4.98 -4.47
CA VAL A 101 3.58 -4.38 -5.60
C VAL A 101 2.53 -3.95 -6.61
N ALA A 102 2.38 -2.65 -6.81
CA ALA A 102 1.36 -2.10 -7.70
C ALA A 102 1.65 -2.44 -9.15
N GLU A 103 0.60 -2.83 -9.86
CA GLU A 103 0.64 -3.09 -11.29
C GLU A 103 -0.20 -2.07 -12.05
N SER A 104 -1.20 -1.49 -11.40
CA SER A 104 -2.06 -0.45 -11.98
C SER A 104 -2.53 0.47 -10.85
N ILE A 105 -2.53 1.78 -11.12
CA ILE A 105 -2.94 2.81 -10.16
C ILE A 105 -3.86 3.80 -10.87
N GLU A 106 -5.01 4.07 -10.27
CA GLU A 106 -5.97 5.06 -10.76
C GLU A 106 -6.47 5.98 -9.64
#